data_25d8e350d806afb4088ef6253b75f423
#
_entry.id   25d8e350d806afb4088ef6253b75f423
#
_cell.length_a   1.000
_cell.length_b   1.000
_cell.length_c   1.000
_cell.angle_alpha   90.00
_cell.angle_beta   90.00
_cell.angle_gamma   90.00
#
_symmetry.space_group_name_H-M   'P 1'
#
loop_
_entity.id
_entity.type
_entity.pdbx_description
1 polymer ?
#
loop_
_entity_poly.entity_id
_entity_poly.type
_entity_poly.pdbx_seq_one_letter_code
_entity_poly.pdbx_strand_id
1 'polypeptide(L)'
;DMIEKFLNKDVTPDFDVIFVDEAQDLSLIQWSMIKKIEQDTKCDVWVAGDDDQAIFGWAGADVDSFINWKAEEIPLKHSKRVPINIQLKALSVINRIQENRIDKKYFPRSETGNVIKKYDLNDIDMSSGDWLILARTKSLLKNIPTFLKKKGLFFNTAQGNSIGKSLYEDIKNWYKIQKKISIPEVQLQRIKERMGDTMNISLSWYDAFDKLTDSQITYMKLLLLNKEDPTKEARIKVSTIHGAKGGEATNVVLFLNQTTNTIKGAKKSTAKRDEEYRVWYVGVTRSMQNLYLIKSQNKTKEFII
;
A
#
# COMPACT_ATOMS: atom_id res chain seq x y z
N ASP A 1 -6.41 -27.53 -8.39
CA ASP A 1 -5.98 -26.20 -8.81
C ASP A 1 -6.02 -26.10 -10.33
N MET A 2 -6.23 -24.87 -10.88
CA MET A 2 -6.29 -24.64 -12.34
C MET A 2 -4.92 -24.86 -12.99
N ILE A 3 -3.84 -24.44 -12.35
CA ILE A 3 -2.47 -24.62 -12.84
C ILE A 3 -2.09 -26.11 -12.85
N GLU A 4 -2.41 -26.86 -11.81
CA GLU A 4 -2.18 -28.32 -11.78
C GLU A 4 -2.91 -29.02 -12.91
N LYS A 5 -4.17 -28.65 -13.19
CA LYS A 5 -4.93 -29.20 -14.33
C LYS A 5 -4.28 -28.88 -15.66
N PHE A 6 -3.71 -27.70 -15.83
CA PHE A 6 -2.97 -27.31 -17.03
C PHE A 6 -1.69 -28.12 -17.15
N LEU A 7 -0.92 -28.28 -16.08
CA LEU A 7 0.34 -29.07 -16.10
C LEU A 7 0.12 -30.50 -16.50
N ASN A 8 -1.05 -31.07 -16.18
CA ASN A 8 -1.42 -32.44 -16.50
C ASN A 8 -2.11 -32.60 -17.88
N LYS A 9 -2.23 -31.53 -18.67
CA LYS A 9 -2.79 -31.59 -20.03
C LYS A 9 -1.68 -31.68 -21.08
N ASP A 10 -1.95 -32.39 -22.17
CA ASP A 10 -1.05 -32.52 -23.33
C ASP A 10 -1.19 -31.36 -24.32
N VAL A 11 -2.10 -30.39 -24.04
CA VAL A 11 -2.37 -29.26 -24.93
C VAL A 11 -1.93 -27.99 -24.24
N THR A 12 -0.98 -27.30 -24.85
CA THR A 12 -0.49 -25.97 -24.45
C THR A 12 -0.91 -24.96 -25.52
N PRO A 13 -1.45 -23.75 -25.13
CA PRO A 13 -1.70 -22.70 -26.10
C PRO A 13 -0.39 -22.30 -26.78
N ASP A 14 -0.46 -21.98 -28.06
CA ASP A 14 0.70 -21.56 -28.85
C ASP A 14 0.99 -20.08 -28.63
N PHE A 15 2.24 -19.77 -28.30
CA PHE A 15 2.72 -18.41 -28.06
C PHE A 15 4.05 -18.20 -28.77
N ASP A 16 4.25 -17.02 -29.33
CA ASP A 16 5.55 -16.58 -29.86
C ASP A 16 6.43 -16.01 -28.74
N VAL A 17 5.83 -15.25 -27.82
CA VAL A 17 6.54 -14.56 -26.74
C VAL A 17 5.70 -14.57 -25.45
N ILE A 18 6.35 -14.75 -24.30
CA ILE A 18 5.76 -14.61 -22.97
C ILE A 18 6.53 -13.56 -22.18
N PHE A 19 5.81 -12.62 -21.56
CA PHE A 19 6.35 -11.69 -20.59
C PHE A 19 5.86 -12.06 -19.18
N VAL A 20 6.82 -12.23 -18.27
CA VAL A 20 6.56 -12.55 -16.86
C VAL A 20 7.04 -11.38 -16.02
N ASP A 21 6.11 -10.62 -15.45
CA ASP A 21 6.42 -9.50 -14.56
C ASP A 21 6.32 -9.91 -13.09
N GLU A 22 7.05 -9.20 -12.20
CA GLU A 22 7.14 -9.51 -10.75
C GLU A 22 7.52 -10.98 -10.48
N ALA A 23 8.40 -11.53 -11.29
CA ALA A 23 8.70 -12.97 -11.32
C ALA A 23 9.24 -13.52 -9.99
N GLN A 24 9.87 -12.67 -9.15
CA GLN A 24 10.32 -13.05 -7.80
C GLN A 24 9.19 -13.44 -6.85
N ASP A 25 7.92 -13.18 -7.22
CA ASP A 25 6.74 -13.52 -6.42
C ASP A 25 6.05 -14.80 -6.87
N LEU A 26 6.53 -15.45 -7.92
CA LEU A 26 5.95 -16.69 -8.43
C LEU A 26 6.24 -17.89 -7.53
N SER A 27 5.24 -18.73 -7.36
CA SER A 27 5.38 -20.02 -6.71
C SER A 27 6.01 -21.07 -7.63
N LEU A 28 6.54 -22.16 -7.06
CA LEU A 28 7.11 -23.28 -7.83
C LEU A 28 6.17 -23.83 -8.90
N ILE A 29 4.86 -23.90 -8.60
CA ILE A 29 3.88 -24.40 -9.56
C ILE A 29 3.68 -23.43 -10.74
N GLN A 30 3.76 -22.11 -10.49
CA GLN A 30 3.71 -21.08 -11.55
C GLN A 30 4.98 -21.13 -12.41
N TRP A 31 6.15 -21.32 -11.80
CA TRP A 31 7.40 -21.56 -12.53
C TRP A 31 7.34 -22.82 -13.38
N SER A 32 6.76 -23.91 -12.86
CA SER A 32 6.54 -25.14 -13.63
C SER A 32 5.64 -24.93 -14.84
N MET A 33 4.60 -24.07 -14.69
CA MET A 33 3.72 -23.70 -15.80
C MET A 33 4.47 -22.96 -16.91
N ILE A 34 5.30 -21.96 -16.54
CA ILE A 34 6.09 -21.19 -17.52
C ILE A 34 7.06 -22.11 -18.26
N LYS A 35 7.78 -22.99 -17.55
CA LYS A 35 8.71 -23.94 -18.14
C LYS A 35 8.02 -24.92 -19.10
N LYS A 36 6.81 -25.39 -18.74
CA LYS A 36 6.03 -26.25 -19.64
C LYS A 36 5.66 -25.52 -20.94
N ILE A 37 5.17 -24.27 -20.83
CA ILE A 37 4.80 -23.49 -22.02
C ILE A 37 6.03 -23.24 -22.89
N GLU A 38 7.17 -22.82 -22.33
CA GLU A 38 8.43 -22.62 -23.05
C GLU A 38 8.86 -23.90 -23.80
N GLN A 39 8.80 -25.05 -23.14
CA GLN A 39 9.18 -26.32 -23.72
C GLN A 39 8.26 -26.79 -24.86
N ASP A 40 6.95 -26.62 -24.66
CA ASP A 40 5.94 -27.10 -25.62
C ASP A 40 5.86 -26.20 -26.85
N THR A 41 5.98 -24.88 -26.70
CA THR A 41 5.81 -23.90 -27.79
C THR A 41 7.13 -23.38 -28.36
N LYS A 42 8.23 -23.54 -27.62
CA LYS A 42 9.55 -22.93 -27.91
C LYS A 42 9.49 -21.38 -28.04
N CYS A 43 8.58 -20.76 -27.34
CA CYS A 43 8.42 -19.32 -27.33
C CYS A 43 9.59 -18.62 -26.63
N ASP A 44 9.81 -17.35 -26.94
CA ASP A 44 10.72 -16.48 -26.21
C ASP A 44 10.10 -16.12 -24.84
N VAL A 45 10.83 -16.34 -23.75
CA VAL A 45 10.36 -16.01 -22.38
C VAL A 45 11.19 -14.85 -21.84
N TRP A 46 10.50 -13.73 -21.57
CA TRP A 46 11.07 -12.54 -20.94
C TRP A 46 10.62 -12.49 -19.48
N VAL A 47 11.57 -12.47 -18.57
CA VAL A 47 11.33 -12.48 -17.12
C VAL A 47 11.79 -11.17 -16.52
N ALA A 48 10.88 -10.41 -15.91
CA ALA A 48 11.19 -9.19 -15.19
C ALA A 48 10.93 -9.36 -13.70
N GLY A 49 11.82 -8.84 -12.84
CA GLY A 49 11.67 -8.93 -11.41
C GLY A 49 12.81 -8.29 -10.64
N ASP A 50 12.66 -8.26 -9.32
CA ASP A 50 13.66 -7.75 -8.38
C ASP A 50 13.66 -8.63 -7.11
N ASP A 51 14.70 -9.45 -6.93
CA ASP A 51 14.85 -10.34 -5.77
C ASP A 51 14.91 -9.57 -4.44
N ASP A 52 15.35 -8.31 -4.43
CA ASP A 52 15.28 -7.44 -3.26
C ASP A 52 13.83 -7.08 -2.87
N GLN A 53 12.85 -7.29 -3.74
CA GLN A 53 11.43 -7.10 -3.50
C GLN A 53 10.65 -8.43 -3.32
N ALA A 54 11.34 -9.56 -3.18
CA ALA A 54 10.73 -10.87 -2.91
C ALA A 54 10.26 -10.95 -1.46
N ILE A 55 9.00 -10.59 -1.19
CA ILE A 55 8.43 -10.52 0.16
C ILE A 55 7.24 -11.48 0.38
N PHE A 56 6.90 -12.31 -0.60
CA PHE A 56 5.76 -13.23 -0.53
C PHE A 56 6.16 -14.70 -0.34
N GLY A 57 7.37 -14.99 0.19
CA GLY A 57 7.79 -16.35 0.54
C GLY A 57 6.84 -17.05 1.53
N TRP A 58 6.16 -16.30 2.40
CA TRP A 58 5.10 -16.84 3.27
C TRP A 58 3.84 -17.30 2.52
N ALA A 59 3.62 -16.79 1.31
CA ALA A 59 2.51 -17.17 0.42
C ALA A 59 2.92 -18.24 -0.63
N GLY A 60 4.16 -18.75 -0.55
CA GLY A 60 4.67 -19.79 -1.43
C GLY A 60 5.48 -19.29 -2.63
N ALA A 61 5.83 -17.99 -2.67
CA ALA A 61 6.75 -17.47 -3.67
C ALA A 61 8.12 -18.11 -3.54
N ASP A 62 8.74 -18.43 -4.67
CA ASP A 62 10.05 -19.07 -4.77
C ASP A 62 11.05 -18.18 -5.51
N VAL A 63 11.75 -17.37 -4.73
CA VAL A 63 12.74 -16.43 -5.26
C VAL A 63 13.95 -17.15 -5.87
N ASP A 64 14.24 -18.38 -5.43
CA ASP A 64 15.38 -19.14 -5.94
C ASP A 64 15.20 -19.51 -7.41
N SER A 65 13.98 -19.84 -7.83
CA SER A 65 13.66 -20.06 -9.24
C SER A 65 13.89 -18.81 -10.09
N PHE A 66 13.61 -17.62 -9.55
CA PHE A 66 13.89 -16.35 -10.23
C PHE A 66 15.41 -16.11 -10.35
N ILE A 67 16.14 -16.21 -9.23
CA ILE A 67 17.60 -15.95 -9.17
C ILE A 67 18.36 -16.93 -10.08
N ASN A 68 17.91 -18.18 -10.16
CA ASN A 68 18.57 -19.22 -10.94
C ASN A 68 18.01 -19.37 -12.37
N TRP A 69 17.15 -18.44 -12.82
CA TRP A 69 16.66 -18.45 -14.19
C TRP A 69 17.80 -18.17 -15.17
N LYS A 70 18.01 -19.07 -16.13
CA LYS A 70 19.11 -18.95 -17.09
C LYS A 70 18.65 -18.19 -18.32
N ALA A 71 19.04 -16.93 -18.40
CA ALA A 71 18.76 -16.05 -19.53
C ALA A 71 19.86 -14.99 -19.65
N GLU A 72 19.85 -14.24 -20.75
CA GLU A 72 20.62 -13.00 -20.85
C GLU A 72 20.06 -11.96 -19.87
N GLU A 73 20.95 -11.36 -19.05
CA GLU A 73 20.54 -10.40 -18.04
C GLU A 73 20.63 -8.96 -18.57
N ILE A 74 19.52 -8.22 -18.47
CA ILE A 74 19.42 -6.81 -18.84
C ILE A 74 19.10 -5.99 -17.59
N PRO A 75 20.11 -5.50 -16.83
CA PRO A 75 19.85 -4.78 -15.58
C PRO A 75 19.32 -3.36 -15.83
N LEU A 76 18.18 -3.02 -15.22
CA LEU A 76 17.64 -1.67 -15.16
C LEU A 76 18.31 -0.87 -14.05
N LYS A 77 19.44 -0.21 -14.38
CA LYS A 77 20.35 0.37 -13.38
C LYS A 77 19.85 1.67 -12.72
N HIS A 78 18.84 2.36 -13.27
CA HIS A 78 18.42 3.68 -12.80
C HIS A 78 17.00 3.64 -12.22
N SER A 79 16.87 4.00 -10.94
CA SER A 79 15.57 4.17 -10.32
C SER A 79 14.89 5.43 -10.83
N LYS A 80 13.61 5.32 -11.22
CA LYS A 80 12.74 6.47 -11.54
C LYS A 80 12.01 6.99 -10.29
N ARG A 81 12.03 6.23 -9.20
CA ARG A 81 11.29 6.51 -7.96
C ARG A 81 12.18 7.06 -6.85
N VAL A 82 13.24 6.34 -6.52
CA VAL A 82 13.96 6.48 -5.26
C VAL A 82 15.05 7.55 -5.36
N PRO A 83 14.98 8.64 -4.55
CA PRO A 83 16.03 9.65 -4.48
C PRO A 83 17.22 9.19 -3.62
N ILE A 84 18.32 9.97 -3.68
CA ILE A 84 19.63 9.61 -3.14
C ILE A 84 19.59 9.20 -1.66
N ASN A 85 19.07 10.04 -0.77
CA ASN A 85 19.09 9.76 0.67
C ASN A 85 18.22 8.58 1.06
N ILE A 86 17.12 8.37 0.34
CA ILE A 86 16.22 7.23 0.58
C ILE A 86 16.89 5.93 0.10
N GLN A 87 17.58 5.97 -1.04
CA GLN A 87 18.36 4.82 -1.50
C GLN A 87 19.47 4.44 -0.54
N LEU A 88 20.20 5.42 0.02
CA LEU A 88 21.22 5.13 1.04
C LEU A 88 20.62 4.40 2.25
N LYS A 89 19.40 4.77 2.66
CA LYS A 89 18.68 4.06 3.72
C LYS A 89 18.23 2.67 3.29
N ALA A 90 17.72 2.52 2.08
CA ALA A 90 17.33 1.23 1.53
C ALA A 90 18.54 0.27 1.45
N LEU A 91 19.69 0.76 0.97
CA LEU A 91 20.93 0.00 0.91
C LEU A 91 21.43 -0.42 2.30
N SER A 92 21.29 0.43 3.32
CA SER A 92 21.67 0.08 4.70
C SER A 92 20.85 -1.08 5.29
N VAL A 93 19.69 -1.38 4.71
CA VAL A 93 18.83 -2.50 5.08
C VAL A 93 19.16 -3.73 4.22
N ILE A 94 19.10 -3.57 2.89
CA ILE A 94 19.18 -4.70 1.97
C ILE A 94 20.57 -5.37 1.94
N ASN A 95 21.63 -4.61 2.18
CA ASN A 95 22.99 -5.13 2.25
C ASN A 95 23.26 -6.02 3.50
N ARG A 96 22.27 -6.21 4.37
CA ARG A 96 22.32 -7.17 5.49
C ARG A 96 21.94 -8.58 5.08
N ILE A 97 21.39 -8.77 3.90
CA ILE A 97 21.03 -10.08 3.36
C ILE A 97 22.31 -10.89 3.18
N GLN A 98 22.27 -12.16 3.61
CA GLN A 98 23.40 -13.07 3.60
C GLN A 98 23.28 -14.18 2.57
N GLU A 99 22.06 -14.53 2.18
CA GLU A 99 21.76 -15.67 1.30
C GLU A 99 20.86 -15.24 0.14
N ASN A 100 21.03 -15.87 -1.00
CA ASN A 100 20.13 -15.79 -2.15
C ASN A 100 19.79 -14.35 -2.57
N ARG A 101 20.81 -13.60 -2.97
CA ARG A 101 20.66 -12.24 -3.48
C ARG A 101 21.58 -12.04 -4.68
N ILE A 102 21.03 -11.47 -5.75
CA ILE A 102 21.80 -11.05 -6.93
C ILE A 102 22.62 -9.81 -6.55
N ASP A 103 23.94 -9.84 -6.82
CA ASP A 103 24.77 -8.63 -6.65
C ASP A 103 24.44 -7.64 -7.77
N LYS A 104 23.93 -6.48 -7.39
CA LYS A 104 23.47 -5.47 -8.34
C LYS A 104 23.70 -4.06 -7.82
N LYS A 105 23.99 -3.17 -8.75
CA LYS A 105 24.16 -1.74 -8.47
C LYS A 105 23.07 -0.96 -9.20
N TYR A 106 22.28 -0.20 -8.44
CA TYR A 106 21.41 0.79 -9.04
C TYR A 106 21.73 2.20 -8.57
N PHE A 107 21.43 3.11 -9.47
CA PHE A 107 21.56 4.53 -9.23
C PHE A 107 20.22 5.12 -8.84
N PRO A 108 20.18 6.01 -7.85
CA PRO A 108 18.99 6.76 -7.51
C PRO A 108 18.65 7.74 -8.64
N ARG A 109 17.49 8.32 -8.60
CA ARG A 109 17.24 9.53 -9.34
C ARG A 109 18.04 10.69 -8.74
N SER A 110 18.20 11.79 -9.50
CA SER A 110 19.12 12.89 -9.16
C SER A 110 18.76 13.71 -7.91
N GLU A 111 17.48 13.68 -7.50
CA GLU A 111 17.01 14.42 -6.34
C GLU A 111 17.53 13.83 -5.03
N THR A 112 17.81 14.71 -4.07
CA THR A 112 18.38 14.30 -2.78
C THR A 112 17.38 13.48 -1.95
N GLY A 113 16.10 13.90 -1.89
CA GLY A 113 15.09 13.34 -1.01
C GLY A 113 15.36 13.57 0.46
N ASN A 114 14.37 13.32 1.32
CA ASN A 114 14.48 13.56 2.75
C ASN A 114 14.21 12.28 3.55
N VAL A 115 15.03 12.02 4.58
CA VAL A 115 14.80 10.98 5.58
C VAL A 115 14.67 11.64 6.94
N ILE A 116 13.45 11.64 7.49
CA ILE A 116 13.07 12.41 8.67
C ILE A 116 12.68 11.43 9.78
N LYS A 117 13.34 11.52 10.94
CA LYS A 117 13.01 10.69 12.10
C LYS A 117 12.02 11.44 13.00
N LYS A 118 10.95 10.76 13.38
CA LYS A 118 9.91 11.25 14.29
C LYS A 118 9.59 10.21 15.36
N TYR A 119 8.97 10.64 16.45
CA TYR A 119 8.53 9.77 17.54
C TYR A 119 7.01 9.63 17.60
N ASP A 120 6.31 10.63 17.08
CA ASP A 120 4.84 10.66 17.05
C ASP A 120 4.34 11.08 15.67
N LEU A 121 3.22 10.50 15.26
CA LEU A 121 2.52 10.87 14.03
C LEU A 121 1.94 12.31 14.11
N ASN A 122 1.67 12.81 15.32
CA ASN A 122 1.23 14.19 15.54
C ASN A 122 2.25 15.23 15.09
N ASP A 123 3.55 14.87 15.01
CA ASP A 123 4.63 15.75 14.57
C ASP A 123 4.72 15.89 13.05
N ILE A 124 3.79 15.28 12.31
CA ILE A 124 3.76 15.29 10.85
C ILE A 124 2.50 16.00 10.37
N ASP A 125 2.71 17.09 9.64
CA ASP A 125 1.62 17.77 8.95
C ASP A 125 1.24 17.04 7.67
N MET A 126 0.04 16.47 7.65
CA MET A 126 -0.56 15.77 6.52
C MET A 126 -1.73 16.54 5.90
N SER A 127 -1.81 17.86 6.11
CA SER A 127 -2.88 18.70 5.58
C SER A 127 -2.91 18.79 4.05
N SER A 128 -1.78 18.50 3.40
CA SER A 128 -1.63 18.53 1.94
C SER A 128 -0.73 17.39 1.43
N GLY A 129 -0.66 17.21 0.10
CA GLY A 129 0.15 16.19 -0.56
C GLY A 129 -0.46 14.79 -0.49
N ASP A 130 0.19 13.85 -1.16
CA ASP A 130 -0.14 12.43 -1.17
C ASP A 130 0.73 11.68 -0.15
N TRP A 131 0.10 10.73 0.55
CA TRP A 131 0.70 10.05 1.69
C TRP A 131 0.45 8.55 1.67
N LEU A 132 1.47 7.80 2.03
CA LEU A 132 1.37 6.37 2.27
C LEU A 132 1.87 6.06 3.70
N ILE A 133 0.97 5.60 4.56
CA ILE A 133 1.27 5.26 5.96
C ILE A 133 1.44 3.75 6.06
N LEU A 134 2.63 3.32 6.45
CA LEU A 134 3.04 1.93 6.44
C LEU A 134 3.42 1.41 7.82
N ALA A 135 3.01 0.17 8.10
CA ALA A 135 3.54 -0.61 9.20
C ALA A 135 3.79 -2.07 8.79
N ARG A 136 4.59 -2.78 9.57
CA ARG A 136 4.93 -4.19 9.31
C ARG A 136 3.72 -5.12 9.35
N THR A 137 2.74 -4.84 10.21
CA THR A 137 1.54 -5.68 10.39
C THR A 137 0.27 -4.84 10.55
N LYS A 138 -0.89 -5.44 10.24
CA LYS A 138 -2.21 -4.80 10.41
C LYS A 138 -2.47 -4.34 11.86
N SER A 139 -2.00 -5.11 12.85
CA SER A 139 -2.19 -4.78 14.27
C SER A 139 -1.51 -3.48 14.68
N LEU A 140 -0.38 -3.14 14.05
CA LEU A 140 0.34 -1.89 14.29
C LEU A 140 -0.36 -0.66 13.68
N LEU A 141 -1.27 -0.87 12.73
CA LEU A 141 -2.06 0.18 12.09
C LEU A 141 -3.40 0.44 12.80
N LYS A 142 -3.77 -0.35 13.82
CA LYS A 142 -5.11 -0.35 14.43
C LYS A 142 -5.61 1.04 14.84
N ASN A 143 -4.73 1.89 15.36
CA ASN A 143 -5.08 3.20 15.89
C ASN A 143 -4.98 4.34 14.84
N ILE A 144 -4.38 4.06 13.67
CA ILE A 144 -4.15 5.09 12.64
C ILE A 144 -5.47 5.63 12.06
N PRO A 145 -6.48 4.80 11.73
CA PRO A 145 -7.78 5.30 11.27
C PRO A 145 -8.44 6.26 12.25
N THR A 146 -8.40 5.93 13.55
CA THR A 146 -8.97 6.80 14.60
C THR A 146 -8.21 8.12 14.69
N PHE A 147 -6.89 8.09 14.61
CA PHE A 147 -6.05 9.29 14.57
C PHE A 147 -6.40 10.19 13.38
N LEU A 148 -6.43 9.63 12.17
CA LEU A 148 -6.74 10.39 10.95
C LEU A 148 -8.16 10.98 10.97
N LYS A 149 -9.15 10.24 11.50
CA LYS A 149 -10.51 10.74 11.70
C LYS A 149 -10.55 11.93 12.65
N LYS A 150 -9.84 11.87 13.77
CA LYS A 150 -9.73 12.99 14.73
C LYS A 150 -9.08 14.24 14.13
N LYS A 151 -8.16 14.05 13.16
CA LYS A 151 -7.54 15.17 12.42
C LYS A 151 -8.41 15.64 11.24
N GLY A 152 -9.54 15.02 10.95
CA GLY A 152 -10.39 15.36 9.82
C GLY A 152 -9.73 15.14 8.46
N LEU A 153 -8.96 14.08 8.32
CA LEU A 153 -8.25 13.71 7.10
C LEU A 153 -8.97 12.57 6.41
N PHE A 154 -9.20 12.70 5.10
CA PHE A 154 -9.79 11.64 4.28
C PHE A 154 -8.71 10.63 3.88
N PHE A 155 -8.98 9.35 4.08
CA PHE A 155 -8.03 8.27 3.83
C PHE A 155 -8.69 7.01 3.31
N ASN A 156 -7.88 6.14 2.70
CA ASN A 156 -8.23 4.81 2.26
C ASN A 156 -7.42 3.74 3.01
N THR A 157 -8.02 2.58 3.21
CA THR A 157 -7.41 1.38 3.79
C THR A 157 -7.75 0.16 2.94
N ALA A 158 -7.25 -1.01 3.29
CA ALA A 158 -7.64 -2.27 2.65
C ALA A 158 -9.16 -2.58 2.78
N GLN A 159 -9.88 -1.94 3.72
CA GLN A 159 -11.32 -2.05 3.90
C GLN A 159 -12.11 -1.00 3.08
N GLY A 160 -11.41 -0.13 2.37
CA GLY A 160 -12.00 0.95 1.59
C GLY A 160 -11.80 2.32 2.22
N ASN A 161 -12.56 3.30 1.71
CA ASN A 161 -12.49 4.68 2.15
C ASN A 161 -13.03 4.87 3.57
N SER A 162 -12.43 5.81 4.29
CA SER A 162 -12.77 6.14 5.70
C SER A 162 -14.20 6.62 5.90
N ILE A 163 -14.85 7.08 4.82
CA ILE A 163 -16.27 7.42 4.76
C ILE A 163 -16.77 7.25 3.32
N GLY A 164 -18.04 6.88 3.16
CA GLY A 164 -18.65 6.72 1.84
C GLY A 164 -18.90 8.08 1.17
N LYS A 165 -18.60 8.16 -0.13
CA LYS A 165 -18.83 9.38 -0.93
C LYS A 165 -20.29 9.85 -0.93
N SER A 166 -21.24 8.91 -0.82
CA SER A 166 -22.67 9.22 -0.84
C SER A 166 -23.09 10.17 0.27
N LEU A 167 -22.53 10.03 1.49
CA LEU A 167 -22.84 10.94 2.59
C LEU A 167 -22.37 12.37 2.30
N TYR A 168 -21.17 12.52 1.74
CA TYR A 168 -20.64 13.82 1.36
C TYR A 168 -21.47 14.49 0.25
N GLU A 169 -21.86 13.70 -0.76
CA GLU A 169 -22.77 14.17 -1.83
C GLU A 169 -24.13 14.58 -1.27
N ASP A 170 -24.69 13.82 -0.33
CA ASP A 170 -25.98 14.11 0.29
C ASP A 170 -25.93 15.41 1.11
N ILE A 171 -24.82 15.67 1.83
CA ILE A 171 -24.61 16.94 2.52
C ILE A 171 -24.53 18.11 1.51
N LYS A 172 -23.80 17.95 0.41
CA LYS A 172 -23.76 18.98 -0.65
C LYS A 172 -25.14 19.23 -1.24
N ASN A 173 -25.91 18.18 -1.47
CA ASN A 173 -27.26 18.28 -1.98
C ASN A 173 -28.24 18.89 -0.95
N TRP A 174 -28.04 18.61 0.34
CA TRP A 174 -28.81 19.28 1.40
C TRP A 174 -28.65 20.80 1.34
N TYR A 175 -27.42 21.31 1.19
CA TYR A 175 -27.20 22.75 0.99
C TYR A 175 -27.86 23.31 -0.29
N LYS A 176 -27.97 22.51 -1.36
CA LYS A 176 -28.69 22.91 -2.56
C LYS A 176 -30.21 23.03 -2.29
N ILE A 177 -30.78 22.03 -1.60
CA ILE A 177 -32.19 22.03 -1.20
C ILE A 177 -32.52 23.26 -0.36
N GLN A 178 -31.70 23.60 0.64
CA GLN A 178 -31.86 24.79 1.45
C GLN A 178 -31.83 26.10 0.63
N LYS A 179 -31.09 26.10 -0.48
CA LYS A 179 -31.06 27.21 -1.46
C LYS A 179 -32.15 27.12 -2.52
N LYS A 180 -33.11 26.21 -2.38
CA LYS A 180 -34.21 25.95 -3.34
C LYS A 180 -33.72 25.53 -4.73
N ILE A 181 -32.52 24.92 -4.82
CA ILE A 181 -31.98 24.35 -6.05
C ILE A 181 -32.45 22.89 -6.15
N SER A 182 -33.05 22.52 -7.28
CA SER A 182 -33.52 21.16 -7.51
C SER A 182 -32.35 20.16 -7.61
N ILE A 183 -32.60 18.95 -7.14
CA ILE A 183 -31.68 17.80 -7.24
C ILE A 183 -32.42 16.60 -7.85
N PRO A 184 -31.73 15.64 -8.44
CA PRO A 184 -32.32 14.41 -8.96
C PRO A 184 -33.11 13.65 -7.89
N GLU A 185 -34.26 13.07 -8.27
CA GLU A 185 -35.16 12.36 -7.33
C GLU A 185 -34.44 11.21 -6.57
N VAL A 186 -33.56 10.46 -7.24
CA VAL A 186 -32.79 9.39 -6.61
C VAL A 186 -31.94 9.94 -5.44
N GLN A 187 -31.36 11.12 -5.59
CA GLN A 187 -30.55 11.77 -4.54
C GLN A 187 -31.44 12.31 -3.42
N LEU A 188 -32.63 12.84 -3.76
CA LEU A 188 -33.60 13.28 -2.77
C LEU A 188 -34.10 12.10 -1.92
N GLN A 189 -34.39 10.98 -2.56
CA GLN A 189 -34.81 9.77 -1.85
C GLN A 189 -33.71 9.27 -0.88
N ARG A 190 -32.47 9.25 -1.31
CA ARG A 190 -31.32 8.86 -0.45
C ARG A 190 -31.18 9.82 0.76
N ILE A 191 -31.44 11.12 0.58
CA ILE A 191 -31.41 12.08 1.68
C ILE A 191 -32.55 11.79 2.65
N LYS A 192 -33.80 11.55 2.15
CA LYS A 192 -34.94 11.16 2.98
C LYS A 192 -34.65 9.90 3.82
N GLU A 193 -33.93 8.93 3.26
CA GLU A 193 -33.54 7.72 3.97
C GLU A 193 -32.57 7.98 5.14
N ARG A 194 -31.82 9.11 5.13
CA ARG A 194 -30.95 9.53 6.22
C ARG A 194 -31.65 10.34 7.30
N MET A 195 -32.86 10.76 7.03
CA MET A 195 -33.67 11.59 7.92
C MET A 195 -34.68 10.73 8.66
N GLY A 196 -35.25 11.27 9.73
CA GLY A 196 -36.46 10.74 10.35
C GLY A 196 -37.72 11.03 9.51
N ASP A 197 -38.88 10.98 10.17
CA ASP A 197 -40.16 11.00 9.50
C ASP A 197 -40.53 12.36 8.84
N THR A 198 -39.84 13.45 9.23
CA THR A 198 -40.18 14.79 8.70
C THR A 198 -38.96 15.53 8.16
N MET A 199 -39.08 16.00 6.90
CA MET A 199 -38.07 16.82 6.26
C MET A 199 -38.19 18.28 6.68
N ASN A 200 -37.32 18.76 7.57
CA ASN A 200 -37.23 20.16 7.94
C ASN A 200 -35.96 20.80 7.35
N ILE A 201 -36.13 21.53 6.26
CA ILE A 201 -35.06 22.18 5.50
C ILE A 201 -34.36 23.34 6.23
N SER A 202 -34.94 23.82 7.35
CA SER A 202 -34.33 24.89 8.17
C SER A 202 -33.21 24.36 9.06
N LEU A 203 -33.12 23.04 9.28
CA LEU A 203 -32.11 22.42 10.10
C LEU A 203 -30.78 22.33 9.36
N SER A 204 -29.70 22.38 10.13
CA SER A 204 -28.38 21.99 9.60
C SER A 204 -28.39 20.50 9.18
N TRP A 205 -27.53 20.07 8.26
CA TRP A 205 -27.48 18.67 7.83
C TRP A 205 -27.22 17.70 8.99
N TYR A 206 -26.46 18.11 9.99
CA TYR A 206 -26.12 17.27 11.14
C TYR A 206 -27.26 17.15 12.18
N ASP A 207 -28.23 18.06 12.12
CA ASP A 207 -29.47 17.97 12.91
C ASP A 207 -30.61 17.31 12.11
N ALA A 208 -30.50 17.37 10.78
CA ALA A 208 -31.52 16.80 9.87
C ALA A 208 -31.29 15.30 9.59
N PHE A 209 -30.01 14.84 9.56
CA PHE A 209 -29.67 13.46 9.26
C PHE A 209 -29.54 12.65 10.56
N ASP A 210 -30.67 12.37 11.20
CA ASP A 210 -30.76 11.76 12.52
C ASP A 210 -30.30 10.31 12.60
N LYS A 211 -30.14 9.63 11.45
CA LYS A 211 -29.58 8.28 11.38
C LYS A 211 -28.04 8.24 11.39
N LEU A 212 -27.38 9.39 11.47
CA LEU A 212 -25.92 9.45 11.61
C LEU A 212 -25.50 9.36 13.06
N THR A 213 -24.41 8.67 13.32
CA THR A 213 -23.78 8.66 14.63
C THR A 213 -23.02 9.98 14.88
N ASP A 214 -22.86 10.38 16.15
CA ASP A 214 -22.07 11.56 16.54
C ASP A 214 -20.66 11.51 15.99
N SER A 215 -20.07 10.31 15.93
CA SER A 215 -18.73 10.10 15.35
C SER A 215 -18.70 10.40 13.85
N GLN A 216 -19.71 10.00 13.10
CA GLN A 216 -19.83 10.31 11.66
C GLN A 216 -20.03 11.80 11.44
N ILE A 217 -20.90 12.43 12.22
CA ILE A 217 -21.16 13.87 12.18
C ILE A 217 -19.88 14.65 12.46
N THR A 218 -19.20 14.34 13.55
CA THR A 218 -17.97 15.01 13.95
C THR A 218 -16.89 14.88 12.87
N TYR A 219 -16.68 13.65 12.37
CA TYR A 219 -15.69 13.42 11.33
C TYR A 219 -16.02 14.17 10.03
N MET A 220 -17.29 14.16 9.61
CA MET A 220 -17.72 14.87 8.40
C MET A 220 -17.57 16.39 8.54
N LYS A 221 -17.89 16.96 9.71
CA LYS A 221 -17.63 18.38 10.00
C LYS A 221 -16.15 18.73 9.82
N LEU A 222 -15.26 17.90 10.35
CA LEU A 222 -13.79 18.09 10.23
C LEU A 222 -13.31 17.94 8.78
N LEU A 223 -13.83 16.97 8.01
CA LEU A 223 -13.52 16.84 6.58
C LEU A 223 -13.91 18.09 5.79
N LEU A 224 -15.12 18.61 6.03
CA LEU A 224 -15.59 19.84 5.37
C LEU A 224 -14.72 21.06 5.76
N LEU A 225 -14.36 21.17 7.03
CA LEU A 225 -13.46 22.23 7.53
C LEU A 225 -12.09 22.17 6.85
N ASN A 226 -11.52 20.99 6.72
CA ASN A 226 -10.22 20.75 6.08
C ASN A 226 -10.29 20.73 4.54
N LYS A 227 -11.46 20.95 3.96
CA LYS A 227 -11.71 20.93 2.50
C LYS A 227 -11.34 19.60 1.84
N GLU A 228 -11.42 18.50 2.61
CA GLU A 228 -11.27 17.15 2.06
C GLU A 228 -12.47 16.79 1.20
N ASP A 229 -12.24 16.09 0.10
CA ASP A 229 -13.29 15.71 -0.87
C ASP A 229 -13.40 14.19 -1.03
N PRO A 230 -14.29 13.51 -0.28
CA PRO A 230 -14.51 12.06 -0.38
C PRO A 230 -15.06 11.56 -1.72
N THR A 231 -15.35 12.43 -2.67
CA THR A 231 -15.72 12.01 -4.03
C THR A 231 -14.51 11.73 -4.91
N LYS A 232 -13.32 12.17 -4.49
CA LYS A 232 -12.04 11.94 -5.14
C LYS A 232 -11.31 10.74 -4.55
N GLU A 233 -10.23 10.32 -5.18
CA GLU A 233 -9.33 9.36 -4.60
C GLU A 233 -8.69 9.91 -3.32
N ALA A 234 -8.62 9.06 -2.29
CA ALA A 234 -8.02 9.46 -1.03
C ALA A 234 -6.51 9.71 -1.21
N ARG A 235 -6.07 10.91 -0.83
CA ARG A 235 -4.65 11.29 -0.88
C ARG A 235 -3.80 10.63 0.21
N ILE A 236 -4.44 10.06 1.24
CA ILE A 236 -3.78 9.30 2.31
C ILE A 236 -4.18 7.84 2.18
N LYS A 237 -3.20 6.96 2.01
CA LYS A 237 -3.40 5.51 1.99
C LYS A 237 -2.73 4.90 3.23
N VAL A 238 -3.42 3.97 3.89
CA VAL A 238 -2.92 3.26 5.07
C VAL A 238 -2.84 1.78 4.77
N SER A 239 -1.65 1.20 4.82
CA SER A 239 -1.43 -0.20 4.44
C SER A 239 -0.32 -0.85 5.24
N THR A 240 -0.26 -2.17 5.23
CA THR A 240 0.97 -2.88 5.59
C THR A 240 2.01 -2.72 4.49
N ILE A 241 3.30 -2.94 4.82
CA ILE A 241 4.36 -2.93 3.81
C ILE A 241 4.04 -3.91 2.67
N HIS A 242 3.57 -5.12 2.99
CA HIS A 242 3.17 -6.11 1.99
C HIS A 242 2.02 -5.63 1.09
N GLY A 243 1.00 -5.03 1.69
CA GLY A 243 -0.16 -4.53 0.93
C GLY A 243 0.14 -3.28 0.11
N ALA A 244 1.28 -2.64 0.34
CA ALA A 244 1.74 -1.46 -0.41
C ALA A 244 2.76 -1.81 -1.50
N LYS A 245 3.09 -3.10 -1.69
CA LYS A 245 3.96 -3.50 -2.80
C LYS A 245 3.33 -3.05 -4.14
N GLY A 246 4.13 -2.55 -5.05
CA GLY A 246 3.68 -1.92 -6.30
C GLY A 246 3.20 -0.47 -6.14
N GLY A 247 2.84 -0.01 -4.92
CA GLY A 247 2.45 1.38 -4.66
C GLY A 247 3.63 2.29 -4.36
N GLU A 248 3.37 3.60 -4.43
CA GLU A 248 4.34 4.65 -4.10
C GLU A 248 3.61 5.92 -3.67
N ALA A 249 4.31 6.85 -3.01
CA ALA A 249 3.80 8.17 -2.67
C ALA A 249 4.95 9.17 -2.53
N THR A 250 4.65 10.45 -2.74
CA THR A 250 5.60 11.53 -2.48
C THR A 250 6.08 11.50 -1.03
N ASN A 251 5.14 11.28 -0.09
CA ASN A 251 5.40 11.23 1.35
C ASN A 251 5.06 9.84 1.90
N VAL A 252 6.02 9.19 2.52
CA VAL A 252 5.82 7.89 3.17
C VAL A 252 6.09 8.01 4.66
N VAL A 253 5.16 7.55 5.47
CA VAL A 253 5.34 7.35 6.91
C VAL A 253 5.54 5.88 7.17
N LEU A 254 6.69 5.50 7.67
CA LEU A 254 7.03 4.11 7.98
C LEU A 254 7.22 3.94 9.49
N PHE A 255 6.31 3.17 10.11
CA PHE A 255 6.43 2.79 11.52
C PHE A 255 7.46 1.70 11.69
N LEU A 256 8.50 1.96 12.49
CA LEU A 256 9.60 1.02 12.75
C LEU A 256 9.27 -0.06 13.79
N ASN A 257 8.06 -0.05 14.32
CA ASN A 257 7.60 -1.03 15.31
C ASN A 257 7.47 -2.43 14.69
N GLN A 258 7.90 -3.42 15.46
CA GLN A 258 7.71 -4.84 15.15
C GLN A 258 6.85 -5.51 16.24
N THR A 259 6.11 -6.55 15.86
CA THR A 259 5.46 -7.43 16.82
C THR A 259 6.44 -8.48 17.35
N THR A 260 6.17 -9.03 18.52
CA THR A 260 6.96 -10.15 19.07
C THR A 260 7.01 -11.35 18.11
N ASN A 261 5.91 -11.62 17.40
CA ASN A 261 5.84 -12.71 16.43
C ASN A 261 6.71 -12.44 15.20
N THR A 262 6.74 -11.20 14.70
CA THR A 262 7.63 -10.80 13.58
C THR A 262 9.10 -11.01 13.97
N ILE A 263 9.50 -10.53 15.15
CA ILE A 263 10.88 -10.67 15.64
C ILE A 263 11.26 -12.15 15.83
N LYS A 264 10.38 -12.95 16.44
CA LYS A 264 10.61 -14.39 16.62
C LYS A 264 10.67 -15.11 15.26
N GLY A 265 9.82 -14.72 14.32
CA GLY A 265 9.80 -15.28 12.96
C GLY A 265 11.12 -15.05 12.23
N ALA A 266 11.63 -13.84 12.23
CA ALA A 266 12.90 -13.48 11.60
C ALA A 266 14.13 -14.18 12.22
N LYS A 267 14.05 -14.61 13.48
CA LYS A 267 15.13 -15.33 14.18
C LYS A 267 15.17 -16.84 13.92
N LYS A 268 14.20 -17.40 13.19
CA LYS A 268 14.12 -18.86 12.95
C LYS A 268 15.23 -19.39 12.03
N SER A 269 15.62 -18.60 11.03
CA SER A 269 16.68 -18.96 10.08
C SER A 269 17.24 -17.70 9.43
N THR A 270 18.41 -17.82 8.78
CA THR A 270 19.02 -16.76 7.96
C THR A 270 18.05 -16.34 6.86
N ALA A 271 17.48 -17.29 6.11
CA ALA A 271 16.51 -17.01 5.05
C ALA A 271 15.30 -16.20 5.55
N LYS A 272 14.76 -16.52 6.75
CA LYS A 272 13.64 -15.75 7.34
C LYS A 272 14.05 -14.34 7.79
N ARG A 273 15.27 -14.16 8.20
CA ARG A 273 15.82 -12.85 8.53
C ARG A 273 16.03 -12.02 7.27
N ASP A 274 16.53 -12.63 6.22
CA ASP A 274 16.77 -11.99 4.92
C ASP A 274 15.46 -11.60 4.24
N GLU A 275 14.41 -12.43 4.35
CA GLU A 275 13.04 -12.07 3.95
C GLU A 275 12.54 -10.83 4.71
N GLU A 276 12.81 -10.72 6.00
CA GLU A 276 12.44 -9.54 6.79
C GLU A 276 13.18 -8.28 6.32
N TYR A 277 14.46 -8.37 5.95
CA TYR A 277 15.21 -7.26 5.38
C TYR A 277 14.60 -6.79 4.05
N ARG A 278 14.15 -7.70 3.18
CA ARG A 278 13.43 -7.37 1.95
C ARG A 278 12.13 -6.61 2.24
N VAL A 279 11.37 -7.04 3.24
CA VAL A 279 10.13 -6.34 3.63
C VAL A 279 10.43 -4.88 4.00
N TRP A 280 11.43 -4.63 4.83
CA TRP A 280 11.79 -3.27 5.23
C TRP A 280 12.37 -2.45 4.08
N TYR A 281 13.15 -3.06 3.22
CA TYR A 281 13.62 -2.45 1.97
C TYR A 281 12.45 -1.98 1.09
N VAL A 282 11.45 -2.84 0.89
CA VAL A 282 10.23 -2.47 0.16
C VAL A 282 9.55 -1.28 0.82
N GLY A 283 9.39 -1.28 2.15
CA GLY A 283 8.77 -0.16 2.87
C GLY A 283 9.49 1.17 2.67
N VAL A 284 10.82 1.18 2.72
CA VAL A 284 11.66 2.36 2.50
C VAL A 284 11.54 2.87 1.07
N THR A 285 11.59 1.97 0.09
CA THR A 285 11.60 2.31 -1.34
C THR A 285 10.25 2.73 -1.92
N ARG A 286 9.19 2.79 -1.11
CA ARG A 286 7.88 3.35 -1.55
C ARG A 286 7.89 4.86 -1.63
N SER A 287 8.87 5.53 -1.03
CA SER A 287 8.93 6.99 -0.96
C SER A 287 9.57 7.58 -2.21
N MET A 288 8.88 8.56 -2.79
CA MET A 288 9.38 9.33 -3.94
C MET A 288 10.16 10.58 -3.51
N GLN A 289 9.90 11.14 -2.30
CA GLN A 289 10.60 12.36 -1.87
C GLN A 289 10.86 12.40 -0.37
N ASN A 290 9.85 12.17 0.46
CA ASN A 290 9.97 12.30 1.91
C ASN A 290 9.66 10.98 2.62
N LEU A 291 10.64 10.45 3.33
CA LEU A 291 10.50 9.26 4.17
C LEU A 291 10.52 9.67 5.64
N TYR A 292 9.38 9.56 6.31
CA TYR A 292 9.24 9.76 7.75
C TYR A 292 9.34 8.42 8.47
N LEU A 293 10.34 8.27 9.32
CA LEU A 293 10.57 7.08 10.12
C LEU A 293 10.05 7.30 11.53
N ILE A 294 8.93 6.65 11.89
CA ILE A 294 8.38 6.71 13.25
C ILE A 294 9.07 5.67 14.12
N LYS A 295 9.85 6.15 15.07
CA LYS A 295 10.58 5.30 16.02
C LYS A 295 9.63 4.61 16.99
N SER A 296 10.00 3.40 17.39
CA SER A 296 9.28 2.69 18.44
C SER A 296 9.56 3.30 19.82
N GLN A 297 8.53 3.45 20.64
CA GLN A 297 8.71 3.76 22.06
C GLN A 297 9.42 2.62 22.81
N ASN A 298 9.25 1.37 22.33
CA ASN A 298 9.96 0.21 22.83
C ASN A 298 11.13 -0.14 21.90
N LYS A 299 12.35 0.21 22.32
CA LYS A 299 13.58 -0.03 21.54
C LYS A 299 13.82 -1.50 21.19
N THR A 300 13.34 -2.45 22.02
CA THR A 300 13.50 -3.89 21.73
C THR A 300 12.59 -4.38 20.61
N LYS A 301 11.61 -3.58 20.23
CA LYS A 301 10.66 -3.83 19.14
C LYS A 301 10.86 -2.89 17.95
N GLU A 302 11.92 -2.10 17.95
CA GLU A 302 12.27 -1.21 16.84
C GLU A 302 13.09 -1.97 15.80
N PHE A 303 12.70 -1.86 14.53
CA PHE A 303 13.59 -2.24 13.44
C PHE A 303 14.57 -1.10 13.18
N ILE A 304 15.83 -1.40 13.14
CA ILE A 304 16.91 -0.41 12.95
C ILE A 304 17.17 -0.24 11.45
N ILE A 305 16.87 0.97 10.94
CA ILE A 305 17.19 1.39 9.57
C ILE A 305 18.39 2.34 9.59
#